data_df6260147c48250a326995708906329f
#
_entry.id   df6260147c48250a326995708906329f
#
_cell.length_a   1.000
_cell.length_b   1.000
_cell.length_c   1.000
_cell.angle_alpha   90.00
_cell.angle_beta   90.00
_cell.angle_gamma   90.00
#
_symmetry.space_group_name_H-M   'P 1'
#
loop_
_entity.id
_entity.type
_entity.pdbx_description
1 polymer ?
#
loop_
_entity_poly.entity_id
_entity_poly.type
_entity_poly.pdbx_seq_one_letter_code
_entity_poly.pdbx_strand_id
1 'polypeptide(L)'
;MTRLVFVLLDGLAATATPCMGYMQSLVDAGTARHTELIAELPPLSRPIYATLLSGKRPAESGITHNDDTRPCPEPHIFSRARAAGLVTAAAAYHWMSELCNARPFDAARDRHTDNAALPIAHGHFYRTDAYPDDELFHDAASLQLRHNPHLLLVHSMGIDNAGHLYGAASREYRNAARRADGLLARWLPRWMEAGYAVLVTSDHGMDADGSHNDSNDACR
;
A
#
# COMPACT_ATOMS: atom_id res chain seq x y z
N MET A 1 -5.45 -0.49 -23.00
CA MET A 1 -4.38 -0.75 -22.03
C MET A 1 -5.03 -0.92 -20.66
N THR A 2 -4.72 -1.96 -19.91
CA THR A 2 -5.34 -2.22 -18.60
C THR A 2 -4.85 -1.19 -17.59
N ARG A 3 -5.76 -0.57 -16.84
CA ARG A 3 -5.45 0.33 -15.72
C ARG A 3 -5.37 -0.49 -14.45
N LEU A 4 -4.59 -0.07 -13.49
CA LEU A 4 -4.39 -0.77 -12.23
C LEU A 4 -4.61 0.16 -11.03
N VAL A 5 -5.45 -0.27 -10.11
CA VAL A 5 -5.45 0.20 -8.72
C VAL A 5 -4.68 -0.82 -7.90
N PHE A 6 -3.62 -0.37 -7.25
CA PHE A 6 -2.79 -1.16 -6.35
C PHE A 6 -3.08 -0.72 -4.92
N VAL A 7 -3.76 -1.55 -4.15
CA VAL A 7 -4.09 -1.31 -2.73
C VAL A 7 -3.07 -2.06 -1.88
N LEU A 8 -2.34 -1.33 -1.06
CA LEU A 8 -1.42 -1.85 -0.07
C LEU A 8 -2.02 -1.61 1.32
N LEU A 9 -2.35 -2.68 2.02
CA LEU A 9 -2.85 -2.69 3.40
C LEU A 9 -1.69 -3.05 4.31
N ASP A 10 -1.05 -2.03 4.88
CA ASP A 10 0.13 -2.21 5.72
C ASP A 10 -0.16 -3.08 6.94
N GLY A 11 0.73 -4.01 7.22
CA GLY A 11 0.67 -4.85 8.41
C GLY A 11 -0.49 -5.86 8.44
N LEU A 12 -1.14 -6.17 7.31
CA LEU A 12 -2.22 -7.17 7.26
C LEU A 12 -1.63 -8.59 7.25
N ALA A 13 -1.60 -9.22 8.41
CA ALA A 13 -1.19 -10.62 8.54
C ALA A 13 -2.16 -11.59 7.86
N ALA A 14 -1.64 -12.70 7.32
CA ALA A 14 -2.45 -13.78 6.74
C ALA A 14 -3.49 -14.31 7.75
N THR A 15 -3.18 -14.34 9.04
CA THR A 15 -4.09 -14.74 10.13
C THR A 15 -5.30 -13.82 10.32
N ALA A 16 -5.25 -12.58 9.81
CA ALA A 16 -6.37 -11.63 9.88
C ALA A 16 -7.25 -11.64 8.61
N THR A 17 -6.80 -12.25 7.51
CA THR A 17 -7.58 -12.31 6.26
C THR A 17 -8.94 -12.99 6.41
N PRO A 18 -9.16 -13.97 7.32
CA PRO A 18 -10.50 -14.50 7.57
C PRO A 18 -11.50 -13.47 8.12
N CYS A 19 -11.04 -12.30 8.57
CA CYS A 19 -11.90 -11.19 8.98
C CYS A 19 -12.44 -10.37 7.79
N MET A 20 -11.92 -10.59 6.57
CA MET A 20 -12.22 -9.84 5.35
C MET A 20 -13.28 -10.58 4.52
N GLY A 21 -14.53 -10.54 4.98
CA GLY A 21 -15.63 -11.33 4.40
C GLY A 21 -15.99 -10.92 2.99
N TYR A 22 -15.88 -9.64 2.62
CA TYR A 22 -16.12 -9.19 1.26
C TYR A 22 -15.06 -9.73 0.28
N MET A 23 -13.78 -9.60 0.63
CA MET A 23 -12.70 -10.17 -0.20
C MET A 23 -12.85 -11.68 -0.36
N GLN A 24 -13.20 -12.39 0.73
CA GLN A 24 -13.48 -13.82 0.66
C GLN A 24 -14.65 -14.12 -0.29
N SER A 25 -15.72 -13.34 -0.25
CA SER A 25 -16.87 -13.53 -1.15
C SER A 25 -16.51 -13.37 -2.64
N LEU A 26 -15.56 -12.50 -2.97
CA LEU A 26 -15.06 -12.36 -4.34
C LEU A 26 -14.26 -13.60 -4.79
N VAL A 27 -13.50 -14.18 -3.88
CA VAL A 27 -12.75 -15.43 -4.14
C VAL A 27 -13.71 -16.58 -4.34
N ASP A 28 -14.69 -16.75 -3.46
CA ASP A 28 -15.72 -17.80 -3.53
C ASP A 28 -16.55 -17.70 -4.82
N ALA A 29 -16.81 -16.48 -5.29
CA ALA A 29 -17.50 -16.22 -6.56
C ALA A 29 -16.61 -16.38 -7.80
N GLY A 30 -15.32 -16.68 -7.62
CA GLY A 30 -14.36 -16.79 -8.74
C GLY A 30 -14.02 -15.44 -9.41
N THR A 31 -14.42 -14.31 -8.82
CA THR A 31 -14.14 -12.97 -9.34
C THR A 31 -12.73 -12.52 -8.98
N ALA A 32 -12.19 -13.00 -7.85
CA ALA A 32 -10.83 -12.75 -7.42
C ALA A 32 -10.05 -14.04 -7.20
N ARG A 33 -8.73 -13.91 -7.14
CA ARG A 33 -7.83 -14.98 -6.70
C ARG A 33 -7.09 -14.52 -5.46
N HIS A 34 -6.95 -15.41 -4.48
CA HIS A 34 -6.14 -15.21 -3.30
C HIS A 34 -4.89 -16.08 -3.39
N THR A 35 -3.74 -15.52 -2.99
CA THR A 35 -2.46 -16.21 -2.88
C THR A 35 -1.75 -15.68 -1.65
N GLU A 36 -1.31 -16.56 -0.79
CA GLU A 36 -0.43 -16.19 0.33
C GLU A 36 0.96 -15.89 -0.20
N LEU A 37 1.54 -14.81 0.31
CA LEU A 37 2.91 -14.39 0.04
C LEU A 37 3.69 -14.41 1.35
N ILE A 38 4.96 -14.71 1.25
CA ILE A 38 5.91 -14.63 2.35
C ILE A 38 6.76 -13.38 2.11
N ALA A 39 6.71 -12.43 3.06
CA ALA A 39 7.51 -11.22 2.96
C ALA A 39 9.02 -11.52 3.00
N GLU A 40 9.79 -10.73 2.28
CA GLU A 40 11.25 -10.76 2.35
C GLU A 40 11.73 -10.26 3.73
N LEU A 41 12.97 -10.58 4.06
CA LEU A 41 13.58 -10.15 5.33
C LEU A 41 14.48 -8.93 5.13
N PRO A 42 14.46 -7.97 6.09
CA PRO A 42 13.59 -7.91 7.26
C PRO A 42 12.15 -7.54 6.90
N PRO A 43 11.13 -8.00 7.65
CA PRO A 43 9.71 -7.71 7.37
C PRO A 43 9.35 -6.32 7.89
N LEU A 44 10.04 -5.31 7.40
CA LEU A 44 9.86 -3.90 7.74
C LEU A 44 9.23 -3.15 6.57
N SER A 45 8.37 -2.22 6.86
CA SER A 45 7.55 -1.53 5.85
C SER A 45 8.38 -0.93 4.72
N ARG A 46 9.32 -0.03 5.00
CA ARG A 46 10.11 0.64 3.94
C ARG A 46 10.95 -0.31 3.08
N PRO A 47 11.67 -1.31 3.62
CA PRO A 47 12.32 -2.36 2.83
C PRO A 47 11.36 -3.12 1.92
N ILE A 48 10.19 -3.52 2.44
CA ILE A 48 9.22 -4.29 1.66
C ILE A 48 8.49 -3.41 0.64
N TYR A 49 8.21 -2.14 0.94
CA TYR A 49 7.70 -1.21 -0.10
C TYR A 49 8.66 -1.13 -1.28
N ALA A 50 9.96 -0.98 -1.03
CA ALA A 50 10.94 -0.96 -2.11
C ALA A 50 10.96 -2.28 -2.89
N THR A 51 10.79 -3.41 -2.21
CA THR A 51 10.67 -4.74 -2.84
C THR A 51 9.42 -4.83 -3.72
N LEU A 52 8.25 -4.46 -3.20
CA LEU A 52 6.97 -4.46 -3.94
C LEU A 52 7.02 -3.56 -5.17
N LEU A 53 7.70 -2.41 -5.06
CA LEU A 53 7.79 -1.45 -6.14
C LEU A 53 8.82 -1.85 -7.21
N SER A 54 9.96 -2.43 -6.83
CA SER A 54 11.11 -2.68 -7.72
C SER A 54 11.30 -4.15 -8.10
N GLY A 55 10.76 -5.09 -7.31
CA GLY A 55 11.05 -6.51 -7.41
C GLY A 55 12.43 -6.91 -6.88
N LYS A 56 13.17 -6.01 -6.22
CA LYS A 56 14.48 -6.28 -5.63
C LYS A 56 14.34 -6.54 -4.14
N ARG A 57 15.02 -7.58 -3.65
CA ARG A 57 15.06 -7.89 -2.21
C ARG A 57 15.74 -6.78 -1.41
N PRO A 58 15.47 -6.65 -0.11
CA PRO A 58 16.16 -5.68 0.75
C PRO A 58 17.68 -5.76 0.66
N ALA A 59 18.25 -6.98 0.60
CA ALA A 59 19.69 -7.19 0.43
C ALA A 59 20.25 -6.68 -0.91
N GLU A 60 19.42 -6.64 -1.96
CA GLU A 60 19.80 -6.18 -3.30
C GLU A 60 19.58 -4.67 -3.46
N SER A 61 18.53 -4.13 -2.86
CA SER A 61 18.22 -2.70 -2.86
C SER A 61 19.11 -1.91 -1.91
N GLY A 62 19.59 -2.57 -0.85
CA GLY A 62 20.28 -1.97 0.27
C GLY A 62 19.35 -1.19 1.22
N ILE A 63 18.03 -1.18 0.99
CA ILE A 63 17.05 -0.62 1.91
C ILE A 63 16.68 -1.72 2.89
N THR A 64 17.24 -1.69 4.09
CA THR A 64 17.14 -2.75 5.09
C THR A 64 16.53 -2.30 6.41
N HIS A 65 16.17 -1.02 6.53
CA HIS A 65 15.61 -0.44 7.74
C HIS A 65 14.61 0.66 7.41
N ASN A 66 13.65 0.93 8.31
CA ASN A 66 12.65 1.99 8.11
C ASN A 66 13.25 3.41 8.09
N ASP A 67 14.40 3.61 8.74
CA ASP A 67 15.15 4.88 8.75
C ASP A 67 16.02 5.09 7.49
N ASP A 68 16.07 4.11 6.60
CA ASP A 68 16.87 4.20 5.37
C ASP A 68 16.14 5.07 4.33
N THR A 69 16.65 6.29 4.13
CA THR A 69 16.03 7.29 3.26
C THR A 69 16.51 7.23 1.81
N ARG A 70 17.28 6.20 1.39
CA ARG A 70 17.67 6.09 -0.01
C ARG A 70 16.46 5.83 -0.92
N PRO A 71 16.54 6.21 -2.21
CA PRO A 71 15.44 6.02 -3.14
C PRO A 71 15.23 4.54 -3.45
N CYS A 72 14.01 4.20 -3.84
CA CYS A 72 13.71 2.90 -4.42
C CYS A 72 14.62 2.62 -5.63
N PRO A 73 15.18 1.41 -5.75
CA PRO A 73 16.01 1.05 -6.89
C PRO A 73 15.26 1.18 -8.22
N GLU A 74 15.94 1.72 -9.20
CA GLU A 74 15.44 1.79 -10.58
C GLU A 74 15.75 0.50 -11.37
N PRO A 75 14.88 0.11 -12.30
CA PRO A 75 13.55 0.67 -12.54
C PRO A 75 12.52 0.08 -11.56
N HIS A 76 11.59 0.92 -11.09
CA HIS A 76 10.44 0.49 -10.28
C HIS A 76 9.11 0.74 -11.03
N ILE A 77 7.97 0.26 -10.50
CA ILE A 77 6.69 0.28 -11.23
C ILE A 77 6.28 1.68 -11.70
N PHE A 78 6.50 2.71 -10.88
CA PHE A 78 6.15 4.08 -11.25
C PHE A 78 7.07 4.65 -12.33
N SER A 79 8.39 4.45 -12.22
CA SER A 79 9.33 4.92 -13.24
C SER A 79 9.11 4.20 -14.58
N ARG A 80 8.82 2.90 -14.56
CA ARG A 80 8.43 2.14 -15.76
C ARG A 80 7.14 2.66 -16.38
N ALA A 81 6.12 2.93 -15.56
CA ALA A 81 4.86 3.48 -16.04
C ALA A 81 5.09 4.85 -16.70
N ARG A 82 5.88 5.72 -16.06
CA ARG A 82 6.22 7.04 -16.61
C ARG A 82 7.01 6.94 -17.91
N ALA A 83 8.01 6.07 -17.98
CA ALA A 83 8.79 5.83 -19.20
C ALA A 83 7.91 5.34 -20.37
N ALA A 84 6.81 4.65 -20.07
CA ALA A 84 5.81 4.23 -21.04
C ALA A 84 4.74 5.31 -21.36
N GLY A 85 4.90 6.54 -20.87
CA GLY A 85 3.95 7.64 -21.09
C GLY A 85 2.65 7.52 -20.31
N LEU A 86 2.60 6.69 -19.26
CA LEU A 86 1.41 6.45 -18.47
C LEU A 86 1.28 7.48 -17.34
N VAL A 87 0.04 7.83 -17.01
CA VAL A 87 -0.29 8.68 -15.86
C VAL A 87 -0.25 7.84 -14.59
N THR A 88 0.44 8.34 -13.56
CA THR A 88 0.65 7.67 -12.28
C THR A 88 0.12 8.53 -11.14
N ALA A 89 -0.51 7.90 -10.15
CA ALA A 89 -0.97 8.59 -8.96
C ALA A 89 -0.80 7.74 -7.70
N ALA A 90 -0.77 8.39 -6.54
CA ALA A 90 -0.77 7.70 -5.24
C ALA A 90 -1.49 8.53 -4.16
N ALA A 91 -2.37 7.90 -3.42
CA ALA A 91 -2.83 8.31 -2.10
C ALA A 91 -2.13 7.40 -1.08
N ALA A 92 -1.16 7.91 -0.32
CA ALA A 92 -0.23 7.03 0.38
C ALA A 92 0.48 7.71 1.57
N TYR A 93 1.05 6.89 2.44
CA TYR A 93 1.99 7.35 3.45
C TYR A 93 3.20 8.00 2.80
N HIS A 94 3.73 9.04 3.42
CA HIS A 94 4.78 9.90 2.83
C HIS A 94 6.06 9.16 2.40
N TRP A 95 6.33 7.99 2.96
CA TRP A 95 7.48 7.18 2.54
C TRP A 95 7.41 6.76 1.08
N MET A 96 6.22 6.63 0.50
CA MET A 96 6.08 6.36 -0.94
C MET A 96 6.59 7.52 -1.79
N SER A 97 6.37 8.78 -1.33
CA SER A 97 6.96 9.96 -1.96
C SER A 97 8.49 9.97 -1.81
N GLU A 98 9.02 9.63 -0.64
CA GLU A 98 10.48 9.58 -0.43
C GLU A 98 11.16 8.48 -1.28
N LEU A 99 10.53 7.33 -1.40
CA LEU A 99 11.05 6.24 -2.22
C LEU A 99 11.05 6.56 -3.72
N CYS A 100 10.04 7.29 -4.22
CA CYS A 100 9.83 7.44 -5.66
C CYS A 100 10.08 8.85 -6.18
N ASN A 101 9.83 9.91 -5.40
CA ASN A 101 9.84 11.29 -5.89
C ASN A 101 10.96 12.14 -5.30
N ALA A 102 10.82 12.54 -4.05
CA ALA A 102 11.70 13.51 -3.42
C ALA A 102 11.97 13.21 -1.95
N ARG A 103 13.21 13.35 -1.54
CA ARG A 103 13.67 13.15 -0.17
C ARG A 103 14.61 14.28 0.27
N PRO A 104 14.60 14.67 1.55
CA PRO A 104 13.57 14.28 2.53
C PRO A 104 12.19 14.83 2.13
N PHE A 105 11.13 14.18 2.63
CA PHE A 105 9.77 14.65 2.41
C PHE A 105 9.53 16.00 3.08
N ASP A 106 9.03 16.95 2.31
CA ASP A 106 8.59 18.26 2.80
C ASP A 106 7.08 18.38 2.59
N ALA A 107 6.31 18.44 3.67
CA ALA A 107 4.86 18.46 3.58
C ALA A 107 4.29 19.69 2.83
N ALA A 108 4.98 20.82 2.88
CA ALA A 108 4.54 22.02 2.15
C ALA A 108 4.70 21.87 0.63
N ARG A 109 5.71 21.12 0.20
CA ARG A 109 6.02 20.88 -1.21
C ARG A 109 5.36 19.59 -1.74
N ASP A 110 5.42 18.51 -0.94
CA ASP A 110 5.21 17.16 -1.45
C ASP A 110 3.84 16.57 -1.10
N ARG A 111 3.14 17.10 -0.07
CA ARG A 111 1.86 16.52 0.38
C ARG A 111 0.83 16.41 -0.74
N HIS A 112 0.76 17.39 -1.59
CA HIS A 112 -0.13 17.44 -2.75
C HIS A 112 0.71 17.60 -4.01
N THR A 113 1.27 16.50 -4.48
CA THR A 113 2.09 16.47 -5.69
C THR A 113 1.21 16.57 -6.93
N ASP A 114 1.57 17.49 -7.83
CA ASP A 114 1.02 17.60 -9.19
C ASP A 114 2.15 18.01 -10.13
N ASN A 115 2.97 17.03 -10.52
CA ASN A 115 4.14 17.25 -11.38
C ASN A 115 4.38 16.04 -12.28
N ALA A 116 4.08 16.23 -13.56
CA ALA A 116 4.24 15.20 -14.59
C ALA A 116 5.69 14.75 -14.82
N ALA A 117 6.70 15.42 -14.29
CA ALA A 117 8.10 14.99 -14.40
C ALA A 117 8.48 13.92 -13.35
N LEU A 118 7.69 13.77 -12.29
CA LEU A 118 7.98 12.84 -11.21
C LEU A 118 7.48 11.42 -11.52
N PRO A 119 8.10 10.37 -10.96
CA PRO A 119 7.62 8.99 -11.05
C PRO A 119 6.19 8.81 -10.57
N ILE A 120 5.81 9.38 -9.41
CA ILE A 120 4.41 9.54 -8.99
C ILE A 120 4.01 10.97 -9.37
N ALA A 121 3.31 11.11 -10.49
CA ALA A 121 2.99 12.43 -11.06
C ALA A 121 1.94 13.19 -10.24
N HIS A 122 0.97 12.48 -9.67
CA HIS A 122 -0.10 13.06 -8.86
C HIS A 122 -0.15 12.35 -7.52
N GLY A 123 -0.11 13.07 -6.42
CA GLY A 123 -0.02 12.47 -5.09
C GLY A 123 -0.77 13.22 -4.00
N HIS A 124 -1.40 12.47 -3.11
CA HIS A 124 -1.82 12.91 -1.79
C HIS A 124 -1.07 12.08 -0.75
N PHE A 125 -0.12 12.70 -0.05
CA PHE A 125 0.77 12.00 0.88
C PHE A 125 0.50 12.44 2.32
N TYR A 126 0.08 11.50 3.17
CA TYR A 126 -0.14 11.75 4.59
C TYR A 126 1.08 11.33 5.44
N ARG A 127 1.14 11.80 6.70
CA ARG A 127 2.32 11.64 7.57
C ARG A 127 2.03 10.94 8.89
N THR A 128 0.81 10.69 9.23
CA THR A 128 0.44 10.12 10.53
C THR A 128 -0.13 8.72 10.32
N ASP A 129 0.33 7.75 11.09
CA ASP A 129 -0.10 6.36 10.99
C ASP A 129 -1.60 6.21 11.29
N ALA A 130 -2.15 7.13 12.11
CA ALA A 130 -3.57 7.22 12.42
C ALA A 130 -4.39 8.00 11.38
N TYR A 131 -3.86 8.24 10.15
CA TYR A 131 -4.64 8.88 9.10
C TYR A 131 -5.88 8.01 8.78
N PRO A 132 -7.10 8.60 8.75
CA PRO A 132 -8.30 7.80 8.55
C PRO A 132 -8.34 7.14 7.16
N ASP A 133 -8.49 5.83 7.12
CA ASP A 133 -8.57 5.09 5.85
C ASP A 133 -9.74 5.55 4.97
N ASP A 134 -10.86 5.98 5.55
CA ASP A 134 -11.99 6.50 4.79
C ASP A 134 -11.59 7.76 4.00
N GLU A 135 -10.85 8.68 4.62
CA GLU A 135 -10.30 9.86 3.96
C GLU A 135 -9.26 9.49 2.89
N LEU A 136 -8.40 8.51 3.17
CA LEU A 136 -7.43 8.00 2.21
C LEU A 136 -8.09 7.49 0.93
N PHE A 137 -9.18 6.72 1.05
CA PHE A 137 -9.90 6.22 -0.10
C PHE A 137 -10.64 7.34 -0.86
N HIS A 138 -11.07 8.39 -0.17
CA HIS A 138 -11.58 9.62 -0.81
C HIS A 138 -10.49 10.39 -1.54
N ASP A 139 -9.27 10.48 -0.98
CA ASP A 139 -8.10 11.05 -1.68
C ASP A 139 -7.80 10.27 -2.96
N ALA A 140 -7.80 8.94 -2.90
CA ALA A 140 -7.61 8.08 -4.06
C ALA A 140 -8.68 8.30 -5.13
N ALA A 141 -9.94 8.42 -4.73
CA ALA A 141 -11.05 8.72 -5.63
C ALA A 141 -10.91 10.12 -6.27
N SER A 142 -10.48 11.11 -5.50
CA SER A 142 -10.20 12.46 -6.02
C SER A 142 -9.11 12.43 -7.09
N LEU A 143 -8.02 11.71 -6.83
CA LEU A 143 -6.93 11.53 -7.81
C LEU A 143 -7.43 10.78 -9.07
N GLN A 144 -8.24 9.75 -8.89
CA GLN A 144 -8.82 8.97 -9.99
C GLN A 144 -9.72 9.85 -10.87
N LEU A 145 -10.60 10.65 -10.26
CA LEU A 145 -11.53 11.52 -10.99
C LEU A 145 -10.81 12.65 -11.74
N ARG A 146 -9.79 13.24 -11.14
CA ARG A 146 -9.08 14.40 -11.70
C ARG A 146 -8.08 14.03 -12.78
N HIS A 147 -7.35 12.94 -12.59
CA HIS A 147 -6.18 12.62 -13.39
C HIS A 147 -6.34 11.33 -14.21
N ASN A 148 -7.37 10.52 -13.90
CA ASN A 148 -7.66 9.27 -14.60
C ASN A 148 -6.37 8.40 -14.80
N PRO A 149 -5.63 8.10 -13.73
CA PRO A 149 -4.31 7.48 -13.82
C PRO A 149 -4.39 6.06 -14.40
N HIS A 150 -3.30 5.62 -15.00
CA HIS A 150 -3.15 4.24 -15.44
C HIS A 150 -2.67 3.34 -14.30
N LEU A 151 -1.92 3.91 -13.36
CA LEU A 151 -1.48 3.26 -12.12
C LEU A 151 -1.83 4.17 -10.94
N LEU A 152 -2.68 3.68 -10.06
CA LEU A 152 -3.07 4.34 -8.81
C LEU A 152 -2.68 3.46 -7.64
N LEU A 153 -1.80 3.94 -6.76
CA LEU A 153 -1.51 3.32 -5.46
C LEU A 153 -2.44 3.91 -4.40
N VAL A 154 -3.01 3.02 -3.59
CA VAL A 154 -3.74 3.37 -2.35
C VAL A 154 -3.05 2.63 -1.21
N HIS A 155 -2.42 3.33 -0.29
CA HIS A 155 -1.61 2.73 0.77
C HIS A 155 -2.11 3.16 2.15
N SER A 156 -2.67 2.21 2.90
CA SER A 156 -3.27 2.37 4.23
C SER A 156 -2.33 1.89 5.32
N MET A 157 -2.17 2.68 6.38
CA MET A 157 -1.47 2.32 7.63
C MET A 157 -2.44 1.85 8.75
N GLY A 158 -3.74 1.84 8.51
CA GLY A 158 -4.73 1.67 9.58
C GLY A 158 -4.68 0.32 10.28
N ILE A 159 -4.32 -0.76 9.59
CA ILE A 159 -4.17 -2.10 10.18
C ILE A 159 -2.86 -2.18 10.96
N ASP A 160 -1.76 -1.71 10.38
CA ASP A 160 -0.44 -1.66 11.02
C ASP A 160 -0.48 -0.83 12.32
N ASN A 161 -1.04 0.38 12.27
CA ASN A 161 -1.22 1.22 13.45
C ASN A 161 -2.03 0.52 14.55
N ALA A 162 -3.10 -0.20 14.20
CA ALA A 162 -3.85 -0.99 15.17
C ALA A 162 -3.03 -2.16 15.73
N GLY A 163 -2.20 -2.78 14.90
CA GLY A 163 -1.26 -3.82 15.30
C GLY A 163 -0.25 -3.33 16.33
N HIS A 164 0.42 -2.23 16.04
CA HIS A 164 1.38 -1.62 16.96
C HIS A 164 0.77 -1.20 18.30
N LEU A 165 -0.45 -0.67 18.28
CA LEU A 165 -1.10 -0.20 19.50
C LEU A 165 -1.68 -1.34 20.37
N TYR A 166 -2.13 -2.44 19.75
CA TYR A 166 -2.96 -3.44 20.45
C TYR A 166 -2.50 -4.89 20.25
N GLY A 167 -1.54 -5.15 19.35
CA GLY A 167 -1.08 -6.48 18.98
C GLY A 167 -2.02 -7.22 18.02
N ALA A 168 -1.47 -8.17 17.25
CA ALA A 168 -2.23 -8.91 16.22
C ALA A 168 -3.36 -9.78 16.79
N ALA A 169 -3.24 -10.24 18.05
CA ALA A 169 -4.27 -11.03 18.72
C ALA A 169 -5.47 -10.19 19.20
N SER A 170 -5.40 -8.86 19.12
CA SER A 170 -6.42 -7.96 19.64
C SER A 170 -7.71 -7.95 18.82
N ARG A 171 -8.79 -7.51 19.43
CA ARG A 171 -10.05 -7.25 18.75
C ARG A 171 -9.92 -6.01 17.84
N GLU A 172 -9.15 -5.05 18.26
CA GLU A 172 -8.89 -3.77 17.58
C GLU A 172 -8.21 -4.00 16.23
N TYR A 173 -7.20 -4.84 16.18
CA TYR A 173 -6.51 -5.23 14.94
C TYR A 173 -7.46 -5.95 13.96
N ARG A 174 -8.21 -6.94 14.46
CA ARG A 174 -9.22 -7.61 13.62
C ARG A 174 -10.32 -6.66 13.14
N ASN A 175 -10.69 -5.66 13.94
CA ASN A 175 -11.66 -4.65 13.52
C ASN A 175 -11.07 -3.68 12.47
N ALA A 176 -9.76 -3.38 12.53
CA ALA A 176 -9.09 -2.61 11.48
C ALA A 176 -9.14 -3.36 10.14
N ALA A 177 -8.85 -4.67 10.13
CA ALA A 177 -8.99 -5.50 8.92
C ALA A 177 -10.44 -5.51 8.38
N ARG A 178 -11.46 -5.62 9.26
CA ARG A 178 -12.87 -5.55 8.84
C ARG A 178 -13.26 -4.18 8.27
N ARG A 179 -12.73 -3.09 8.85
CA ARG A 179 -12.96 -1.74 8.30
C ARG A 179 -12.35 -1.58 6.92
N ALA A 180 -11.11 -2.05 6.75
CA ALA A 180 -10.47 -2.05 5.43
C ALA A 180 -11.27 -2.86 4.41
N ASP A 181 -11.77 -4.05 4.78
CA ASP A 181 -12.64 -4.87 3.93
C ASP A 181 -13.94 -4.14 3.55
N GLY A 182 -14.55 -3.43 4.50
CA GLY A 182 -15.74 -2.58 4.23
C GLY A 182 -15.45 -1.44 3.25
N LEU A 183 -14.26 -0.83 3.31
CA LEU A 183 -13.83 0.16 2.33
C LEU A 183 -13.60 -0.47 0.95
N LEU A 184 -12.96 -1.64 0.90
CA LEU A 184 -12.82 -2.38 -0.35
C LEU A 184 -14.18 -2.73 -0.96
N ALA A 185 -15.17 -3.17 -0.15
CA ALA A 185 -16.53 -3.44 -0.62
C ALA A 185 -17.21 -2.21 -1.24
N ARG A 186 -16.90 -1.02 -0.74
CA ARG A 186 -17.43 0.25 -1.26
C ARG A 186 -16.74 0.70 -2.56
N TRP A 187 -15.41 0.51 -2.66
CA TRP A 187 -14.60 1.14 -3.70
C TRP A 187 -14.22 0.21 -4.85
N LEU A 188 -13.99 -1.08 -4.61
CA LEU A 188 -13.63 -2.02 -5.68
C LEU A 188 -14.64 -2.04 -6.85
N PRO A 189 -15.96 -2.15 -6.60
CA PRO A 189 -16.92 -2.15 -7.70
C PRO A 189 -16.80 -0.89 -8.58
N ARG A 190 -16.62 0.27 -7.98
CA ARG A 190 -16.47 1.56 -8.68
C ARG A 190 -15.23 1.61 -9.56
N TRP A 191 -14.10 1.11 -9.05
CA TRP A 191 -12.87 1.04 -9.83
C TRP A 191 -12.96 0.03 -10.96
N MET A 192 -13.58 -1.13 -10.72
CA MET A 192 -13.81 -2.14 -11.75
C MET A 192 -14.76 -1.63 -12.85
N GLU A 193 -15.84 -0.96 -12.50
CA GLU A 193 -16.75 -0.28 -13.44
C GLU A 193 -16.04 0.80 -14.25
N ALA A 194 -15.07 1.50 -13.66
CA ALA A 194 -14.21 2.46 -14.35
C ALA A 194 -13.09 1.81 -15.20
N GLY A 195 -13.06 0.47 -15.29
CA GLY A 195 -12.14 -0.28 -16.15
C GLY A 195 -10.78 -0.57 -15.53
N TYR A 196 -10.65 -0.50 -14.21
CA TYR A 196 -9.43 -0.88 -13.50
C TYR A 196 -9.42 -2.37 -13.14
N ALA A 197 -8.28 -3.01 -13.32
CA ALA A 197 -7.93 -4.19 -12.53
C ALA A 197 -7.53 -3.72 -11.12
N VAL A 198 -7.78 -4.55 -10.09
CA VAL A 198 -7.42 -4.21 -8.71
C VAL A 198 -6.51 -5.30 -8.17
N LEU A 199 -5.39 -4.90 -7.60
CA LEU A 199 -4.49 -5.73 -6.80
C LEU A 199 -4.54 -5.26 -5.36
N VAL A 200 -4.85 -6.16 -4.43
CA VAL A 200 -4.79 -5.89 -2.98
C VAL A 200 -3.71 -6.77 -2.39
N THR A 201 -2.80 -6.20 -1.61
CA THR A 201 -1.72 -6.94 -0.93
C THR A 201 -1.40 -6.32 0.42
N SER A 202 -0.56 -7.02 1.18
CA SER A 202 0.14 -6.50 2.36
C SER A 202 1.64 -6.51 2.10
N ASP A 203 2.40 -5.81 2.91
CA ASP A 203 3.85 -5.82 2.93
C ASP A 203 4.41 -6.81 3.95
N HIS A 204 3.83 -6.87 5.14
CA HIS A 204 4.18 -7.80 6.22
C HIS A 204 2.98 -8.14 7.08
N GLY A 205 3.18 -9.04 8.02
CA GLY A 205 2.21 -9.36 9.08
C GLY A 205 2.47 -8.56 10.36
N MET A 206 1.94 -9.08 11.48
CA MET A 206 2.05 -8.47 12.80
C MET A 206 2.09 -9.54 13.85
N ASP A 207 2.93 -9.39 14.87
CA ASP A 207 3.01 -10.30 16.01
C ASP A 207 2.02 -9.92 17.13
N ALA A 208 1.85 -10.83 18.07
CA ALA A 208 0.93 -10.66 19.20
C ALA A 208 1.34 -9.52 20.14
N ASP A 209 2.61 -9.18 20.20
CA ASP A 209 3.16 -8.08 21.00
C ASP A 209 3.12 -6.72 20.30
N GLY A 210 2.60 -6.66 19.07
CA GLY A 210 2.53 -5.44 18.28
C GLY A 210 3.83 -5.09 17.55
N SER A 211 4.73 -6.05 17.37
CA SER A 211 5.93 -5.91 16.56
C SER A 211 5.81 -6.68 15.25
N HIS A 212 6.71 -6.42 14.31
CA HIS A 212 6.89 -7.20 13.08
C HIS A 212 8.37 -7.28 12.71
N ASN A 213 9.27 -7.16 13.72
CA ASN A 213 10.70 -7.17 13.51
C ASN A 213 11.29 -8.57 13.37
N ASP A 214 10.54 -9.59 13.75
CA ASP A 214 10.99 -10.98 13.77
C ASP A 214 10.73 -11.69 12.43
N SER A 215 11.55 -12.67 12.13
CA SER A 215 11.43 -13.52 10.94
C SER A 215 10.43 -14.67 11.12
N ASN A 216 9.53 -14.57 12.12
CA ASN A 216 8.52 -15.58 12.37
C ASN A 216 7.37 -15.52 11.33
N ASP A 217 6.56 -16.59 11.25
CA ASP A 217 5.50 -16.72 10.27
C ASP A 217 4.38 -15.69 10.44
N ALA A 218 4.21 -15.09 11.65
CA ALA A 218 3.22 -14.07 11.90
C ALA A 218 3.58 -12.73 11.25
N CYS A 219 4.88 -12.42 11.15
CA CYS A 219 5.42 -11.17 10.60
C CYS A 219 5.68 -11.23 9.09
N ARG A 220 5.76 -12.43 8.54
CA ARG A 220 6.03 -12.68 7.11
C ARG A 220 4.77 -13.08 6.38
#